data_dc46bfba74f96f85f9271df4423ea5eb
#
_entry.id   dc46bfba74f96f85f9271df4423ea5eb
#
_cell.length_a   1.000
_cell.length_b   1.000
_cell.length_c   1.000
_cell.angle_alpha   90.00
_cell.angle_beta   90.00
_cell.angle_gamma   90.00
#
_symmetry.space_group_name_H-M   'P 1'
#
loop_
_entity.id
_entity.type
_entity.pdbx_description
1 polymer ?
#
loop_
_entity_poly.entity_id
_entity_poly.type
_entity_poly.pdbx_seq_one_letter_code
_entity_poly.pdbx_strand_id
1 'polypeptide(L)'
;MESNNGEVFMGIDKNEWGFRVGHLPHGERNKISDVPGVTVGHCTLADGDIQTGVTALLPHPGDVFHDKVLAACHVINGFGKTTGLVQIDELGTLETPILFTNTLSVGTVETALVKYMLERNPDICETTGSVNPVVCECNDSGLNDIRGLHVTEAHVAAGRGMRCHGLKGGIGSASRLVELDGKSYTIGALVLSNHATFDDLIVAGTPIHELLEARIPPHEDKG
;
A
#
# COMPACT_ATOMS: atom_id res chain seq x y z
N MET A 1 -12.60 -29.34 12.51
CA MET A 1 -11.57 -29.44 11.44
C MET A 1 -11.57 -28.10 10.76
N GLU A 2 -10.74 -27.19 11.27
CA GLU A 2 -10.60 -25.84 10.72
C GLU A 2 -9.64 -25.92 9.55
N SER A 3 -10.05 -25.43 8.39
CA SER A 3 -9.27 -25.41 7.17
C SER A 3 -8.26 -24.26 7.20
N ASN A 4 -7.00 -24.59 7.46
CA ASN A 4 -5.84 -23.70 7.33
C ASN A 4 -5.52 -23.45 5.85
N ASN A 5 -6.24 -22.56 5.19
CA ASN A 5 -5.99 -22.14 3.80
C ASN A 5 -5.51 -20.69 3.72
N GLY A 6 -4.39 -20.36 4.33
CA GLY A 6 -3.83 -18.99 4.29
C GLY A 6 -2.35 -18.84 4.60
N GLU A 7 -1.68 -19.90 5.02
CA GLU A 7 -0.34 -19.79 5.63
C GLU A 7 0.82 -20.37 4.84
N VAL A 8 0.66 -20.76 3.59
CA VAL A 8 1.72 -21.49 2.86
C VAL A 8 2.92 -20.61 2.46
N PHE A 9 2.85 -19.29 2.58
CA PHE A 9 3.97 -18.39 2.29
C PHE A 9 4.47 -17.54 3.47
N MET A 10 3.94 -17.72 4.68
CA MET A 10 4.42 -17.01 5.88
C MET A 10 5.45 -17.81 6.72
N GLY A 11 5.93 -18.91 6.23
CA GLY A 11 6.81 -19.83 6.97
C GLY A 11 8.32 -19.66 6.75
N ILE A 12 8.77 -18.57 6.10
CA ILE A 12 10.22 -18.26 6.12
C ILE A 12 10.49 -17.51 7.42
N ASP A 13 10.91 -18.23 8.45
CA ASP A 13 11.45 -17.60 9.66
C ASP A 13 12.64 -16.72 9.24
N LYS A 14 12.49 -15.41 9.43
CA LYS A 14 13.54 -14.41 9.14
C LYS A 14 14.87 -14.76 9.83
N ASN A 15 14.81 -15.54 10.91
CA ASN A 15 15.96 -16.02 11.66
C ASN A 15 16.62 -17.23 10.98
N GLU A 16 15.88 -18.03 10.24
CA GLU A 16 16.38 -19.24 9.54
C GLU A 16 17.32 -18.88 8.38
N TRP A 17 17.14 -17.69 7.77
CA TRP A 17 17.95 -17.21 6.65
C TRP A 17 19.05 -16.23 7.07
N GLY A 18 19.13 -15.83 8.35
CA GLY A 18 20.13 -14.90 8.86
C GLY A 18 20.01 -13.46 8.32
N PHE A 19 18.91 -13.12 7.62
CA PHE A 19 18.74 -11.79 7.05
C PHE A 19 18.17 -10.81 8.07
N ARG A 20 18.90 -9.72 8.29
CA ARG A 20 18.39 -8.54 8.99
C ARG A 20 18.39 -7.35 8.04
N VAL A 21 17.23 -6.80 7.76
CA VAL A 21 17.08 -5.58 6.96
C VAL A 21 17.24 -4.36 7.86
N GLY A 22 18.39 -3.65 7.70
CA GLY A 22 18.72 -2.46 8.49
C GLY A 22 19.18 -2.76 9.92
N HIS A 23 19.53 -1.69 10.65
CA HIS A 23 20.12 -1.76 12.00
C HIS A 23 19.24 -1.13 13.06
N LEU A 24 18.27 -0.30 12.68
CA LEU A 24 17.36 0.36 13.62
C LEU A 24 16.39 -0.64 14.24
N PRO A 25 16.06 -0.50 15.53
CA PRO A 25 15.02 -1.30 16.18
C PRO A 25 13.67 -1.01 15.51
N HIS A 26 12.79 -2.00 15.46
CA HIS A 26 11.42 -1.81 14.99
C HIS A 26 10.50 -1.41 16.15
N GLY A 27 9.35 -0.80 15.82
CA GLY A 27 8.27 -0.57 16.77
C GLY A 27 7.61 -1.90 17.20
N GLU A 28 6.67 -1.83 18.12
CA GLU A 28 6.05 -2.99 18.78
C GLU A 28 5.47 -4.01 17.79
N ARG A 29 4.76 -3.52 16.76
CA ARG A 29 4.10 -4.35 15.74
C ARG A 29 4.91 -4.52 14.47
N ASN A 30 6.00 -3.75 14.31
CA ASN A 30 6.74 -3.59 13.07
C ASN A 30 5.82 -3.26 11.88
N LYS A 31 4.91 -2.31 12.05
CA LYS A 31 3.93 -1.85 11.06
C LYS A 31 3.85 -0.33 11.04
N ILE A 32 3.32 0.26 9.96
CA ILE A 32 3.09 1.70 9.89
C ILE A 32 2.19 2.22 11.01
N SER A 33 1.28 1.36 11.51
CA SER A 33 0.40 1.67 12.66
C SER A 33 1.12 1.79 14.02
N ASP A 34 2.44 1.61 14.06
CA ASP A 34 3.25 1.99 15.24
C ASP A 34 3.49 3.50 15.31
N VAL A 35 3.30 4.22 14.20
CA VAL A 35 3.29 5.69 14.19
C VAL A 35 2.01 6.16 14.90
N PRO A 36 2.13 6.94 15.98
CA PRO A 36 0.97 7.37 16.75
C PRO A 36 -0.07 8.10 15.89
N GLY A 37 -1.33 7.68 15.97
CA GLY A 37 -2.45 8.25 15.23
C GLY A 37 -2.66 7.66 13.83
N VAL A 38 -1.67 7.02 13.23
CA VAL A 38 -1.82 6.39 11.92
C VAL A 38 -2.64 5.11 12.01
N THR A 39 -3.67 5.00 11.16
CA THR A 39 -4.50 3.80 11.01
C THR A 39 -4.57 3.35 9.56
N VAL A 40 -4.73 2.04 9.37
CA VAL A 40 -4.86 1.43 8.04
C VAL A 40 -6.05 0.49 8.04
N GLY A 41 -6.90 0.63 7.03
CA GLY A 41 -8.04 -0.24 6.78
C GLY A 41 -7.91 -0.94 5.42
N HIS A 42 -8.40 -2.18 5.35
CA HIS A 42 -8.41 -2.96 4.12
C HIS A 42 -9.79 -3.56 3.90
N CYS A 43 -10.31 -3.50 2.67
CA CYS A 43 -11.46 -4.30 2.22
C CYS A 43 -11.10 -5.08 0.95
N THR A 44 -11.04 -6.39 1.00
CA THR A 44 -10.53 -7.28 -0.06
C THR A 44 -11.66 -7.93 -0.83
N LEU A 45 -11.59 -7.90 -2.15
CA LEU A 45 -12.41 -8.70 -3.06
C LEU A 45 -11.63 -9.95 -3.43
N ALA A 46 -12.18 -11.13 -3.14
CA ALA A 46 -11.52 -12.42 -3.32
C ALA A 46 -12.54 -13.50 -3.72
N ASP A 47 -12.91 -13.52 -5.00
CA ASP A 47 -13.85 -14.49 -5.57
C ASP A 47 -13.39 -14.89 -6.97
N GLY A 48 -12.98 -16.15 -7.15
CA GLY A 48 -12.46 -16.67 -8.41
C GLY A 48 -11.33 -15.80 -8.98
N ASP A 49 -11.54 -15.26 -10.18
CA ASP A 49 -10.58 -14.38 -10.86
C ASP A 49 -10.60 -12.92 -10.35
N ILE A 50 -11.51 -12.60 -9.44
CA ILE A 50 -11.56 -11.28 -8.77
C ILE A 50 -10.65 -11.31 -7.56
N GLN A 51 -9.46 -10.69 -7.67
CA GLN A 51 -8.42 -10.69 -6.63
C GLN A 51 -7.86 -9.29 -6.44
N THR A 52 -8.68 -8.37 -5.93
CA THR A 52 -8.37 -6.93 -5.87
C THR A 52 -8.90 -6.25 -4.60
N GLY A 53 -9.02 -4.94 -4.62
CA GLY A 53 -9.65 -4.13 -3.59
C GLY A 53 -9.02 -2.74 -3.38
N VAL A 54 -9.26 -2.07 -2.22
CA VAL A 54 -8.70 -0.75 -1.87
C VAL A 54 -8.18 -0.74 -0.43
N THR A 55 -7.03 -0.14 -0.15
CA THR A 55 -6.52 0.11 1.20
C THR A 55 -6.60 1.60 1.51
N ALA A 56 -7.05 1.94 2.72
CA ALA A 56 -7.06 3.30 3.22
C ALA A 56 -6.01 3.50 4.31
N LEU A 57 -5.23 4.56 4.21
CA LEU A 57 -4.34 5.05 5.25
C LEU A 57 -4.84 6.40 5.74
N LEU A 58 -5.15 6.47 7.04
CA LEU A 58 -5.51 7.70 7.72
C LEU A 58 -4.28 8.19 8.53
N PRO A 59 -3.78 9.40 8.26
CA PRO A 59 -2.56 9.91 8.91
C PRO A 59 -2.76 10.26 10.38
N HIS A 60 -3.98 10.62 10.78
CA HIS A 60 -4.37 10.86 12.17
C HIS A 60 -5.90 10.69 12.34
N PRO A 61 -6.41 10.59 13.58
CA PRO A 61 -7.83 10.33 13.83
C PRO A 61 -8.74 11.57 13.69
N GLY A 62 -8.17 12.76 13.51
CA GLY A 62 -8.90 14.02 13.33
C GLY A 62 -9.39 14.22 11.91
N ASP A 63 -9.87 15.42 11.64
CA ASP A 63 -10.31 15.85 10.32
C ASP A 63 -9.10 16.33 9.48
N VAL A 64 -8.65 15.49 8.57
CA VAL A 64 -7.45 15.75 7.74
C VAL A 64 -7.65 16.94 6.80
N PHE A 65 -8.89 17.30 6.46
CA PHE A 65 -9.16 18.44 5.59
C PHE A 65 -8.84 19.77 6.27
N HIS A 66 -9.21 19.90 7.54
CA HIS A 66 -8.95 21.10 8.34
C HIS A 66 -7.59 21.03 9.04
N ASP A 67 -7.20 19.85 9.53
CA ASP A 67 -5.91 19.62 10.20
C ASP A 67 -4.96 18.88 9.23
N LYS A 68 -4.52 19.60 8.18
CA LYS A 68 -3.64 19.06 7.14
C LYS A 68 -2.31 18.60 7.73
N VAL A 69 -1.76 17.50 7.23
CA VAL A 69 -0.41 17.04 7.57
C VAL A 69 0.59 17.49 6.51
N LEU A 70 1.83 17.74 6.93
CA LEU A 70 2.92 17.99 5.99
C LEU A 70 3.15 16.76 5.12
N ALA A 71 3.31 16.98 3.82
CA ALA A 71 3.50 15.92 2.84
C ALA A 71 4.46 16.36 1.75
N ALA A 72 5.12 15.38 1.13
CA ALA A 72 5.90 15.56 -0.09
C ALA A 72 5.70 14.34 -0.99
N CYS A 73 5.84 14.53 -2.29
CA CYS A 73 5.78 13.45 -3.27
C CYS A 73 7.01 13.44 -4.17
N HIS A 74 7.31 12.27 -4.73
CA HIS A 74 8.34 12.13 -5.75
C HIS A 74 7.90 11.08 -6.77
N VAL A 75 7.97 11.44 -8.06
CA VAL A 75 7.63 10.55 -9.17
C VAL A 75 8.91 9.97 -9.77
N ILE A 76 9.12 8.66 -9.60
CA ILE A 76 10.27 7.96 -10.16
C ILE A 76 10.08 7.75 -11.68
N ASN A 77 8.84 7.41 -12.10
CA ASN A 77 8.47 7.32 -13.51
C ASN A 77 7.00 7.73 -13.69
N GLY A 78 6.67 8.25 -14.88
CA GLY A 78 5.36 8.82 -15.21
C GLY A 78 4.30 7.82 -15.69
N PHE A 79 4.53 6.51 -15.61
CA PHE A 79 3.55 5.51 -16.05
C PHE A 79 2.44 5.28 -15.03
N GLY A 80 2.66 5.60 -13.76
CA GLY A 80 1.64 5.56 -12.69
C GLY A 80 0.48 6.52 -12.92
N LYS A 81 -0.70 6.19 -12.39
CA LYS A 81 -1.96 6.95 -12.51
C LYS A 81 -2.40 7.53 -11.15
N THR A 82 -1.45 7.76 -10.24
CA THR A 82 -1.72 8.35 -8.92
C THR A 82 -2.31 9.76 -9.07
N THR A 83 -3.37 10.05 -8.32
CA THR A 83 -4.03 11.37 -8.28
C THR A 83 -3.64 12.18 -7.04
N GLY A 84 -3.92 13.48 -7.05
CA GLY A 84 -3.72 14.38 -5.90
C GLY A 84 -2.29 14.85 -5.66
N LEU A 85 -1.31 14.46 -6.48
CA LEU A 85 0.10 14.80 -6.27
C LEU A 85 0.43 16.26 -6.55
N VAL A 86 -0.32 16.94 -7.45
CA VAL A 86 -0.05 18.35 -7.84
C VAL A 86 -0.15 19.28 -6.63
N GLN A 87 -1.18 19.12 -5.80
CA GLN A 87 -1.32 19.94 -4.59
C GLN A 87 -0.22 19.61 -3.56
N ILE A 88 0.14 18.34 -3.39
CA ILE A 88 1.21 17.96 -2.46
C ILE A 88 2.53 18.58 -2.90
N ASP A 89 2.84 18.56 -4.20
CA ASP A 89 4.07 19.12 -4.74
C ASP A 89 4.14 20.64 -4.57
N GLU A 90 3.02 21.35 -4.77
CA GLU A 90 2.97 22.81 -4.69
C GLU A 90 2.82 23.34 -3.25
N LEU A 91 1.91 22.74 -2.46
CA LEU A 91 1.55 23.25 -1.13
C LEU A 91 2.22 22.50 0.02
N GLY A 92 2.83 21.35 -0.22
CA GLY A 92 3.52 20.56 0.81
C GLY A 92 2.57 19.98 1.87
N THR A 93 1.29 19.81 1.55
CA THR A 93 0.28 19.32 2.50
C THR A 93 -0.63 18.25 1.90
N LEU A 94 -1.09 17.33 2.78
CA LEU A 94 -2.10 16.32 2.52
C LEU A 94 -3.38 16.68 3.28
N GLU A 95 -4.53 16.64 2.60
CA GLU A 95 -5.83 17.02 3.14
C GLU A 95 -6.89 15.91 3.07
N THR A 96 -6.51 14.70 2.67
CA THR A 96 -7.39 13.52 2.61
C THR A 96 -6.70 12.30 3.16
N PRO A 97 -7.42 11.21 3.51
CA PRO A 97 -6.81 9.89 3.56
C PRO A 97 -6.08 9.55 2.25
N ILE A 98 -5.06 8.68 2.31
CA ILE A 98 -4.42 8.13 1.11
C ILE A 98 -5.05 6.77 0.82
N LEU A 99 -5.62 6.62 -0.39
CA LEU A 99 -6.18 5.35 -0.83
C LEU A 99 -5.25 4.65 -1.82
N PHE A 100 -5.23 3.32 -1.80
CA PHE A 100 -4.44 2.46 -2.68
C PHE A 100 -5.36 1.46 -3.35
N THR A 101 -5.28 1.33 -4.67
CA THR A 101 -6.13 0.42 -5.45
C THR A 101 -5.40 -0.14 -6.67
N ASN A 102 -6.12 -0.83 -7.56
CA ASN A 102 -5.57 -1.22 -8.84
C ASN A 102 -5.64 -0.08 -9.86
N THR A 103 -4.82 -0.21 -10.92
CA THR A 103 -4.64 0.83 -11.95
C THR A 103 -5.94 1.32 -12.59
N LEU A 104 -6.89 0.43 -12.92
CA LEU A 104 -8.11 0.82 -13.62
C LEU A 104 -9.22 1.33 -12.71
N SER A 105 -9.07 1.17 -11.39
CA SER A 105 -10.06 1.57 -10.40
C SER A 105 -9.77 2.93 -9.74
N VAL A 106 -8.69 3.63 -10.14
CA VAL A 106 -8.30 4.92 -9.56
C VAL A 106 -9.45 5.92 -9.58
N GLY A 107 -10.11 6.14 -10.72
CA GLY A 107 -11.21 7.11 -10.84
C GLY A 107 -12.42 6.76 -9.97
N THR A 108 -12.78 5.48 -9.85
CA THR A 108 -13.88 5.00 -8.99
C THR A 108 -13.57 5.28 -7.52
N VAL A 109 -12.35 4.94 -7.09
CA VAL A 109 -11.90 5.14 -5.71
C VAL A 109 -11.72 6.63 -5.38
N GLU A 110 -11.28 7.44 -6.34
CA GLU A 110 -11.21 8.90 -6.22
C GLU A 110 -12.59 9.51 -6.00
N THR A 111 -13.58 9.09 -6.79
CA THR A 111 -14.99 9.55 -6.61
C THR A 111 -15.52 9.16 -5.22
N ALA A 112 -15.23 7.95 -4.76
CA ALA A 112 -15.64 7.49 -3.42
C ALA A 112 -14.97 8.32 -2.32
N LEU A 113 -13.67 8.65 -2.47
CA LEU A 113 -12.95 9.49 -1.52
C LEU A 113 -13.52 10.92 -1.48
N VAL A 114 -13.85 11.51 -2.63
CA VAL A 114 -14.52 12.82 -2.69
C VAL A 114 -15.84 12.78 -1.94
N LYS A 115 -16.70 11.78 -2.17
CA LYS A 115 -17.98 11.63 -1.44
C LYS A 115 -17.75 11.52 0.07
N TYR A 116 -16.80 10.69 0.51
CA TYR A 116 -16.44 10.56 1.92
C TYR A 116 -16.02 11.90 2.54
N MET A 117 -15.27 12.73 1.81
CA MET A 117 -14.82 14.03 2.30
C MET A 117 -15.97 15.04 2.38
N LEU A 118 -16.85 15.06 1.36
CA LEU A 118 -18.03 15.94 1.34
C LEU A 118 -19.04 15.61 2.47
N GLU A 119 -19.23 14.34 2.77
CA GLU A 119 -20.11 13.91 3.88
C GLU A 119 -19.59 14.35 5.25
N ARG A 120 -18.27 14.46 5.42
CA ARG A 120 -17.62 14.85 6.67
C ARG A 120 -17.38 16.34 6.78
N ASN A 121 -17.23 17.02 5.68
CA ASN A 121 -16.86 18.43 5.57
C ASN A 121 -17.87 19.15 4.67
N PRO A 122 -19.05 19.53 5.21
CA PRO A 122 -20.11 20.17 4.43
C PRO A 122 -19.76 21.58 3.94
N ASP A 123 -18.66 22.14 4.38
CA ASP A 123 -18.12 23.44 3.98
C ASP A 123 -17.27 23.36 2.71
N ILE A 124 -16.88 22.17 2.24
CA ILE A 124 -16.16 21.98 0.97
C ILE A 124 -17.03 22.51 -0.19
N CYS A 125 -16.45 23.40 -1.01
CA CYS A 125 -17.11 24.12 -2.12
C CYS A 125 -18.27 25.04 -1.70
N GLU A 126 -18.54 25.22 -0.42
CA GLU A 126 -19.54 26.17 0.11
C GLU A 126 -18.83 27.40 0.70
N THR A 127 -17.98 27.20 1.69
CA THR A 127 -17.23 28.27 2.35
C THR A 127 -15.72 28.07 2.31
N THR A 128 -15.27 26.89 1.87
CA THR A 128 -13.85 26.57 1.62
C THR A 128 -13.62 26.23 0.14
N GLY A 129 -12.38 25.94 -0.23
CA GLY A 129 -12.01 25.42 -1.55
C GLY A 129 -12.54 24.01 -1.80
N SER A 130 -12.19 23.46 -2.98
CA SER A 130 -12.43 22.06 -3.29
C SER A 130 -11.47 21.14 -2.53
N VAL A 131 -11.66 19.82 -2.64
CA VAL A 131 -10.81 18.80 -2.06
C VAL A 131 -9.93 18.13 -3.14
N ASN A 132 -8.68 17.80 -2.80
CA ASN A 132 -7.75 17.09 -3.67
C ASN A 132 -7.51 15.68 -3.12
N PRO A 133 -8.26 14.68 -3.62
CA PRO A 133 -8.15 13.30 -3.16
C PRO A 133 -6.83 12.67 -3.62
N VAL A 134 -6.18 11.89 -2.74
CA VAL A 134 -4.96 11.16 -3.07
C VAL A 134 -5.27 9.67 -3.21
N VAL A 135 -5.12 9.15 -4.44
CA VAL A 135 -5.29 7.72 -4.74
C VAL A 135 -4.06 7.21 -5.47
N CYS A 136 -3.36 6.28 -4.83
CA CYS A 136 -2.22 5.55 -5.38
C CYS A 136 -2.65 4.25 -6.03
N GLU A 137 -1.83 3.73 -6.96
CA GLU A 137 -2.20 2.50 -7.67
C GLU A 137 -1.03 1.56 -7.91
N CYS A 138 -1.36 0.29 -8.12
CA CYS A 138 -0.50 -0.71 -8.73
C CYS A 138 -1.33 -1.64 -9.63
N ASN A 139 -0.76 -2.03 -10.77
CA ASN A 139 -1.40 -2.97 -11.67
C ASN A 139 -1.43 -4.38 -11.05
N ASP A 140 -2.63 -4.96 -10.93
CA ASP A 140 -2.87 -6.30 -10.39
C ASP A 140 -3.34 -7.33 -11.43
N SER A 141 -3.26 -7.00 -12.73
CA SER A 141 -3.71 -7.86 -13.84
C SER A 141 -3.04 -9.23 -13.89
N GLY A 142 -1.92 -9.41 -13.17
CA GLY A 142 -1.23 -10.71 -13.12
C GLY A 142 -2.01 -11.82 -12.43
N LEU A 143 -2.91 -11.49 -11.49
CA LEU A 143 -3.71 -12.43 -10.71
C LEU A 143 -5.18 -11.97 -10.55
N ASN A 144 -5.57 -10.84 -11.12
CA ASN A 144 -6.90 -10.26 -11.03
C ASN A 144 -7.47 -9.99 -12.42
N ASP A 145 -8.76 -10.26 -12.62
CA ASP A 145 -9.49 -9.73 -13.77
C ASP A 145 -9.67 -8.20 -13.62
N ILE A 146 -8.61 -7.46 -13.94
CA ILE A 146 -8.61 -6.00 -13.83
C ILE A 146 -9.59 -5.34 -14.79
N ARG A 147 -9.92 -5.98 -15.93
CA ARG A 147 -10.81 -5.43 -16.96
C ARG A 147 -12.29 -5.48 -16.57
N GLY A 148 -12.65 -6.36 -15.64
CA GLY A 148 -14.00 -6.46 -15.10
C GLY A 148 -14.41 -5.27 -14.22
N LEU A 149 -13.48 -4.39 -13.84
CA LEU A 149 -13.72 -3.18 -13.03
C LEU A 149 -14.51 -3.47 -11.74
N HIS A 150 -14.13 -4.55 -11.07
CA HIS A 150 -14.87 -5.10 -9.92
C HIS A 150 -14.84 -4.21 -8.66
N VAL A 151 -13.94 -3.24 -8.58
CA VAL A 151 -13.92 -2.25 -7.49
C VAL A 151 -15.05 -1.24 -7.72
N THR A 152 -15.97 -1.15 -6.76
CA THR A 152 -17.04 -0.16 -6.75
C THR A 152 -16.85 0.81 -5.59
N GLU A 153 -17.63 1.88 -5.54
CA GLU A 153 -17.56 2.90 -4.46
C GLU A 153 -17.82 2.32 -3.05
N ALA A 154 -18.46 1.13 -2.97
CA ALA A 154 -18.70 0.44 -1.70
C ALA A 154 -17.53 -0.42 -1.21
N HIS A 155 -16.48 -0.60 -2.00
CA HIS A 155 -15.36 -1.49 -1.70
C HIS A 155 -14.08 -0.70 -1.45
N VAL A 156 -13.43 -0.96 -0.33
CA VAL A 156 -12.18 -0.29 0.08
C VAL A 156 -11.13 -1.31 0.57
N ALA A 157 -10.25 -1.89 -0.32
CA ALA A 157 -9.00 -2.65 -0.01
C ALA A 157 -8.10 -3.04 -1.20
N ALA A 158 -6.77 -2.93 -1.13
CA ALA A 158 -5.81 -3.25 -2.19
C ALA A 158 -4.84 -4.40 -1.85
N GLY A 159 -4.16 -4.95 -2.87
CA GLY A 159 -2.95 -5.75 -2.72
C GLY A 159 -3.07 -7.25 -2.96
N ARG A 160 -4.27 -7.81 -3.21
CA ARG A 160 -4.42 -9.26 -3.32
C ARG A 160 -3.98 -9.82 -4.67
N GLY A 161 -4.28 -9.17 -5.78
CA GLY A 161 -3.96 -9.64 -7.14
C GLY A 161 -2.57 -9.29 -7.64
N MET A 162 -1.73 -8.65 -6.84
CA MET A 162 -0.43 -8.15 -7.28
C MET A 162 0.65 -9.23 -7.29
N ARG A 163 1.54 -9.15 -8.28
CA ARG A 163 2.79 -9.92 -8.36
C ARG A 163 3.98 -8.97 -8.22
N CYS A 164 5.00 -9.40 -7.49
CA CYS A 164 6.25 -8.66 -7.33
C CYS A 164 7.40 -9.67 -7.33
N HIS A 165 8.42 -9.46 -8.12
CA HIS A 165 9.51 -10.43 -8.35
C HIS A 165 9.01 -11.83 -8.73
N GLY A 166 7.98 -11.93 -9.58
CA GLY A 166 7.37 -13.21 -9.93
C GLY A 166 6.58 -13.91 -8.81
N LEU A 167 6.70 -13.43 -7.58
CA LEU A 167 6.01 -13.95 -6.39
C LEU A 167 4.70 -13.18 -6.14
N LYS A 168 3.90 -13.67 -5.17
CA LYS A 168 2.72 -12.96 -4.67
C LYS A 168 3.15 -11.63 -4.04
N GLY A 169 2.78 -10.53 -4.69
CA GLY A 169 2.97 -9.16 -4.21
C GLY A 169 1.81 -8.65 -3.35
N GLY A 170 1.77 -7.34 -3.13
CA GLY A 170 0.69 -6.65 -2.43
C GLY A 170 1.19 -5.57 -1.50
N ILE A 171 0.46 -5.34 -0.38
CA ILE A 171 0.81 -4.34 0.62
C ILE A 171 1.70 -4.95 1.69
N GLY A 172 2.84 -4.28 1.92
CA GLY A 172 3.74 -4.52 3.04
C GLY A 172 3.84 -3.30 3.94
N SER A 173 4.12 -3.51 5.22
CA SER A 173 4.26 -2.43 6.19
C SER A 173 5.37 -2.76 7.19
N ALA A 174 6.10 -1.73 7.62
CA ALA A 174 7.14 -1.83 8.63
C ALA A 174 7.26 -0.53 9.43
N SER A 175 7.92 -0.60 10.59
CA SER A 175 8.30 0.57 11.38
C SER A 175 9.73 0.50 11.88
N ARG A 176 10.32 1.66 12.17
CA ARG A 176 11.62 1.79 12.81
C ARG A 176 11.58 2.90 13.85
N LEU A 177 12.28 2.67 14.96
CA LEU A 177 12.50 3.67 15.99
C LEU A 177 13.81 4.39 15.72
N VAL A 178 13.80 5.70 15.81
CA VAL A 178 14.94 6.57 15.57
C VAL A 178 15.09 7.55 16.72
N GLU A 179 16.27 7.58 17.32
CA GLU A 179 16.63 8.60 18.32
C GLU A 179 17.25 9.79 17.60
N LEU A 180 16.66 10.97 17.78
CA LEU A 180 17.14 12.23 17.24
C LEU A 180 17.02 13.34 18.29
N ASP A 181 18.10 14.02 18.59
CA ASP A 181 18.15 15.12 19.57
C ASP A 181 17.56 14.74 20.94
N GLY A 182 17.82 13.53 21.41
CA GLY A 182 17.34 13.00 22.70
C GLY A 182 15.83 12.68 22.73
N LYS A 183 15.18 12.60 21.56
CA LYS A 183 13.78 12.21 21.42
C LYS A 183 13.66 10.98 20.54
N SER A 184 12.75 10.09 20.91
CA SER A 184 12.41 8.90 20.11
C SER A 184 11.31 9.23 19.11
N TYR A 185 11.52 8.85 17.85
CA TYR A 185 10.57 8.99 16.77
C TYR A 185 10.27 7.63 16.15
N THR A 186 9.04 7.45 15.70
CA THR A 186 8.64 6.26 14.93
C THR A 186 8.52 6.62 13.45
N ILE A 187 9.30 5.97 12.61
CA ILE A 187 9.15 6.03 11.15
C ILE A 187 8.32 4.82 10.72
N GLY A 188 7.21 5.06 10.03
CA GLY A 188 6.38 4.02 9.43
C GLY A 188 6.54 3.98 7.92
N ALA A 189 6.51 2.78 7.33
CA ALA A 189 6.48 2.57 5.90
C ALA A 189 5.27 1.70 5.53
N LEU A 190 4.58 2.08 4.46
CA LEU A 190 3.57 1.28 3.77
C LEU A 190 3.95 1.22 2.30
N VAL A 191 4.04 0.02 1.74
CA VAL A 191 4.47 -0.19 0.35
C VAL A 191 3.44 -1.05 -0.36
N LEU A 192 2.99 -0.59 -1.52
CA LEU A 192 2.24 -1.38 -2.50
C LEU A 192 3.16 -1.61 -3.70
N SER A 193 3.42 -2.87 -4.06
CA SER A 193 4.45 -3.22 -5.05
C SER A 193 3.98 -4.26 -6.07
N ASN A 194 4.41 -4.05 -7.34
CA ASN A 194 4.16 -4.94 -8.47
C ASN A 194 5.29 -4.89 -9.51
N HIS A 195 6.54 -4.95 -9.12
CA HIS A 195 7.69 -4.74 -9.99
C HIS A 195 8.60 -5.97 -10.09
N ALA A 196 9.50 -5.96 -11.07
CA ALA A 196 10.65 -6.84 -11.28
C ALA A 196 10.33 -8.34 -11.52
N THR A 197 11.30 -9.05 -12.02
CA THR A 197 11.28 -10.50 -12.21
C THR A 197 11.87 -11.22 -11.00
N PHE A 198 11.74 -12.54 -10.95
CA PHE A 198 12.26 -13.33 -9.83
C PHE A 198 13.78 -13.23 -9.69
N ASP A 199 14.49 -13.17 -10.81
CA ASP A 199 15.95 -13.08 -10.85
C ASP A 199 16.49 -11.75 -10.29
N ASP A 200 15.63 -10.71 -10.27
CA ASP A 200 15.98 -9.40 -9.72
C ASP A 200 15.82 -9.31 -8.19
N LEU A 201 15.40 -10.39 -7.52
CA LEU A 201 15.12 -10.37 -6.09
C LEU A 201 16.41 -10.39 -5.27
N ILE A 202 16.76 -9.22 -4.75
CA ILE A 202 17.92 -9.02 -3.87
C ILE A 202 17.45 -8.56 -2.50
N VAL A 203 17.83 -9.24 -1.43
CA VAL A 203 17.53 -8.84 -0.05
C VAL A 203 18.83 -8.65 0.72
N ALA A 204 19.03 -7.44 1.27
CA ALA A 204 20.25 -7.07 2.01
C ALA A 204 21.57 -7.36 1.23
N GLY A 205 21.54 -7.18 -0.10
CA GLY A 205 22.68 -7.43 -0.97
C GLY A 205 22.84 -8.89 -1.41
N THR A 206 21.95 -9.79 -1.01
CA THR A 206 22.00 -11.21 -1.36
C THR A 206 20.95 -11.52 -2.45
N PRO A 207 21.34 -12.15 -3.59
CA PRO A 207 20.40 -12.65 -4.60
C PRO A 207 19.58 -13.80 -4.01
N ILE A 208 18.31 -13.54 -3.73
CA ILE A 208 17.43 -14.52 -3.05
C ILE A 208 16.93 -15.59 -4.01
N HIS A 209 16.83 -15.30 -5.30
CA HIS A 209 16.38 -16.25 -6.30
C HIS A 209 17.25 -17.54 -6.27
N GLU A 210 18.58 -17.43 -6.18
CA GLU A 210 19.49 -18.58 -6.11
C GLU A 210 19.21 -19.49 -4.89
N LEU A 211 18.76 -18.90 -3.77
CA LEU A 211 18.42 -19.63 -2.55
C LEU A 211 17.02 -20.25 -2.60
N LEU A 212 16.10 -19.64 -3.35
CA LEU A 212 14.70 -20.07 -3.46
C LEU A 212 14.49 -21.07 -4.59
N GLU A 213 15.26 -21.04 -5.68
CA GLU A 213 15.14 -21.96 -6.81
C GLU A 213 15.17 -23.44 -6.36
N ALA A 214 15.98 -23.75 -5.36
CA ALA A 214 16.05 -25.11 -4.79
C ALA A 214 14.77 -25.53 -4.02
N ARG A 215 13.86 -24.61 -3.73
CA ARG A 215 12.66 -24.82 -2.88
C ARG A 215 11.34 -24.49 -3.55
N ILE A 216 11.35 -23.73 -4.65
CA ILE A 216 10.16 -23.36 -5.41
C ILE A 216 10.13 -24.21 -6.68
N PRO A 217 9.08 -25.00 -6.93
CA PRO A 217 8.95 -25.74 -8.19
C PRO A 217 8.90 -24.75 -9.36
N PRO A 218 9.47 -25.08 -10.52
CA PRO A 218 9.47 -24.23 -11.69
C PRO A 218 8.03 -23.82 -12.04
N HIS A 219 7.79 -22.51 -12.14
CA HIS A 219 6.52 -21.96 -12.60
C HIS A 219 6.43 -22.21 -14.11
N GLU A 220 5.42 -22.94 -14.56
CA GLU A 220 5.04 -22.93 -15.96
C GLU A 220 4.50 -21.53 -16.29
N ASP A 221 5.25 -20.77 -17.08
CA ASP A 221 4.77 -19.54 -17.68
C ASP A 221 3.56 -19.89 -18.58
N LYS A 222 2.38 -19.60 -18.11
CA LYS A 222 1.22 -19.52 -19.00
C LYS A 222 1.35 -18.18 -19.72
N GLY A 223 1.93 -18.24 -20.95
CA GLY A 223 2.11 -17.13 -21.89
C GLY A 223 0.85 -16.32 -22.18
#